data_666fbc82fba05c7ef61cfb57ba85d233
#
_entry.id   666fbc82fba05c7ef61cfb57ba85d233
#
_cell.length_a   1.000
_cell.length_b   1.000
_cell.length_c   1.000
_cell.angle_alpha   90.00
_cell.angle_beta   90.00
_cell.angle_gamma   90.00
#
_symmetry.space_group_name_H-M   'P 1'
#
loop_
_entity.id
_entity.type
_entity.pdbx_description
1 polymer ?
#
loop_
_entity_poly.entity_id
_entity_poly.type
_entity_poly.pdbx_seq_one_letter_code
_entity_poly.pdbx_strand_id
1 'polypeptide(L)'
;MLGGQAFVCEAATGENQRRAARGAAHDMAHQLVIIGGGPAGLTAAIYGGRAGLQPVVLERQLPGGQMGLTFFIENFPGFPEGTPGVDLADRMRLQAERFGVEFRAGVVNGIEPAGDTIRISFEQETLEARAIIIATGSRWRPLGVPGEKEYTSRGVSYCATCDGPLYRGKPIAVVGGSDHAVEEALFLARYAERVYLIHRRDQLRATKVLQQEAFANPGIEVMWNSAVSEILGDGQFVTGLTIRNTKTDEVSTLEVPGVFVCVGLEPVSELAAGVVDRDQQGFIVVDSQLRTSALGVFAAGDVRSGAWPQVVTAAADGALAVRSILRYLEGIAK
;
A
#
# COMPACT_ATOMS: atom_id res chain seq x y z
N MET A 1 -75.69 19.92 5.76
CA MET A 1 -74.83 19.07 6.56
C MET A 1 -74.23 18.02 5.66
N LEU A 2 -72.99 18.18 5.27
CA LEU A 2 -72.08 17.16 4.79
C LEU A 2 -70.67 17.80 4.73
N GLY A 3 -69.95 17.62 5.79
CA GLY A 3 -68.62 18.09 5.89
C GLY A 3 -67.66 16.91 5.93
N GLY A 4 -66.50 17.07 5.29
CA GLY A 4 -65.30 16.43 5.71
C GLY A 4 -64.99 15.05 5.14
N GLN A 5 -64.15 15.02 4.13
CA GLN A 5 -63.11 13.99 3.91
C GLN A 5 -62.23 14.39 2.71
N ALA A 6 -61.20 15.13 2.97
CA ALA A 6 -60.13 15.34 2.02
C ALA A 6 -58.87 15.78 2.78
N PHE A 7 -58.15 14.83 3.42
CA PHE A 7 -56.78 15.07 3.91
C PHE A 7 -56.15 13.74 4.38
N VAL A 8 -55.86 12.82 3.49
CA VAL A 8 -54.90 11.70 3.76
C VAL A 8 -54.42 11.07 2.44
N CYS A 9 -53.90 11.79 1.48
CA CYS A 9 -53.41 11.16 0.26
C CYS A 9 -52.07 11.73 -0.29
N GLU A 10 -51.49 12.76 0.30
CA GLU A 10 -50.27 13.35 -0.26
C GLU A 10 -48.96 12.88 0.43
N ALA A 11 -49.01 12.37 1.64
CA ALA A 11 -47.79 11.90 2.34
C ALA A 11 -47.31 10.51 1.86
N ALA A 12 -48.22 9.64 1.43
CA ALA A 12 -47.90 8.28 1.00
C ALA A 12 -47.23 8.19 -0.39
N THR A 13 -47.42 9.18 -1.25
CA THR A 13 -46.87 9.20 -2.61
C THR A 13 -45.40 9.58 -2.63
N GLY A 14 -44.98 10.49 -1.75
CA GLY A 14 -43.58 10.93 -1.64
C GLY A 14 -42.65 9.85 -1.07
N GLU A 15 -43.13 9.07 -0.12
CA GLU A 15 -42.38 8.00 0.51
C GLU A 15 -42.22 6.77 -0.40
N ASN A 16 -43.29 6.42 -1.13
CA ASN A 16 -43.24 5.37 -2.16
C ASN A 16 -42.39 5.76 -3.38
N GLN A 17 -42.36 7.02 -3.79
CA GLN A 17 -41.46 7.49 -4.85
C GLN A 17 -40.01 7.51 -4.41
N ARG A 18 -39.72 7.90 -3.17
CA ARG A 18 -38.36 7.81 -2.59
C ARG A 18 -37.88 6.37 -2.41
N ARG A 19 -38.80 5.46 -2.06
CA ARG A 19 -38.51 4.03 -1.93
C ARG A 19 -38.29 3.37 -3.28
N ALA A 20 -39.07 3.73 -4.31
CA ALA A 20 -38.89 3.28 -5.69
C ALA A 20 -37.60 3.84 -6.32
N ALA A 21 -37.28 5.13 -6.09
CA ALA A 21 -36.04 5.74 -6.55
C ALA A 21 -34.80 5.14 -5.84
N ARG A 22 -34.88 4.83 -4.54
CA ARG A 22 -33.84 4.08 -3.80
C ARG A 22 -33.67 2.66 -4.35
N GLY A 23 -34.79 1.96 -4.68
CA GLY A 23 -34.76 0.64 -5.30
C GLY A 23 -34.06 0.66 -6.67
N ALA A 24 -34.40 1.64 -7.52
CA ALA A 24 -33.80 1.77 -8.85
C ALA A 24 -32.29 2.17 -8.81
N ALA A 25 -31.91 3.06 -7.89
CA ALA A 25 -30.48 3.40 -7.67
C ALA A 25 -29.69 2.20 -7.10
N HIS A 26 -30.36 1.36 -6.30
CA HIS A 26 -29.75 0.16 -5.73
C HIS A 26 -29.52 -0.95 -6.77
N ASP A 27 -30.36 -1.04 -7.81
CA ASP A 27 -30.22 -1.98 -8.94
C ASP A 27 -29.10 -1.57 -9.92
N MET A 28 -28.65 -0.31 -9.89
CA MET A 28 -27.59 0.23 -10.75
C MET A 28 -26.23 0.30 -10.07
N ALA A 29 -26.15 0.17 -8.74
CA ALA A 29 -24.89 0.26 -8.00
C ALA A 29 -24.09 -1.05 -8.05
N HIS A 30 -22.79 -0.94 -8.28
CA HIS A 30 -21.87 -2.09 -8.17
C HIS A 30 -21.92 -2.68 -6.75
N GLN A 31 -21.90 -4.00 -6.62
CA GLN A 31 -21.83 -4.63 -5.30
C GLN A 31 -20.47 -4.35 -4.63
N LEU A 32 -19.40 -4.34 -5.43
CA LEU A 32 -18.03 -4.11 -4.98
C LEU A 32 -17.22 -3.35 -6.02
N VAL A 33 -16.59 -2.25 -5.60
CA VAL A 33 -15.53 -1.58 -6.37
C VAL A 33 -14.22 -1.66 -5.59
N ILE A 34 -13.13 -1.99 -6.26
CA ILE A 34 -11.79 -2.12 -5.70
C ILE A 34 -10.93 -1.01 -6.30
N ILE A 35 -10.35 -0.17 -5.45
CA ILE A 35 -9.51 0.95 -5.86
C ILE A 35 -8.03 0.56 -5.63
N GLY A 36 -7.32 0.29 -6.72
CA GLY A 36 -5.95 -0.19 -6.74
C GLY A 36 -5.82 -1.66 -7.11
N GLY A 37 -4.98 -1.94 -8.09
CA GLY A 37 -4.71 -3.27 -8.65
C GLY A 37 -3.38 -3.88 -8.15
N GLY A 38 -2.91 -3.53 -6.95
CA GLY A 38 -1.80 -4.21 -6.27
C GLY A 38 -2.19 -5.59 -5.72
N PRO A 39 -1.29 -6.29 -4.98
CA PRO A 39 -1.57 -7.64 -4.46
C PRO A 39 -2.85 -7.74 -3.63
N ALA A 40 -3.16 -6.72 -2.83
CA ALA A 40 -4.39 -6.66 -2.04
C ALA A 40 -5.62 -6.57 -2.95
N GLY A 41 -5.61 -5.64 -3.92
CA GLY A 41 -6.72 -5.44 -4.84
C GLY A 41 -6.93 -6.62 -5.78
N LEU A 42 -5.85 -7.19 -6.34
CA LEU A 42 -5.93 -8.39 -7.19
C LEU A 42 -6.48 -9.61 -6.43
N THR A 43 -6.06 -9.81 -5.18
CA THR A 43 -6.60 -10.89 -4.36
C THR A 43 -8.06 -10.63 -3.99
N ALA A 44 -8.42 -9.40 -3.64
CA ALA A 44 -9.81 -9.03 -3.41
C ALA A 44 -10.68 -9.27 -4.66
N ALA A 45 -10.16 -8.94 -5.84
CA ALA A 45 -10.82 -9.19 -7.12
C ALA A 45 -11.08 -10.69 -7.35
N ILE A 46 -10.08 -11.55 -7.12
CA ILE A 46 -10.22 -13.00 -7.23
C ILE A 46 -11.29 -13.53 -6.26
N TYR A 47 -11.23 -13.14 -5.00
CA TYR A 47 -12.18 -13.62 -3.99
C TYR A 47 -13.59 -13.07 -4.23
N GLY A 48 -13.71 -11.79 -4.60
CA GLY A 48 -14.99 -11.15 -4.94
C GLY A 48 -15.65 -11.74 -6.17
N GLY A 49 -14.87 -11.97 -7.24
CA GLY A 49 -15.34 -12.64 -8.46
C GLY A 49 -15.83 -14.05 -8.17
N ARG A 50 -15.08 -14.85 -7.42
CA ARG A 50 -15.50 -16.19 -6.99
C ARG A 50 -16.76 -16.20 -6.12
N ALA A 51 -16.98 -15.15 -5.34
CA ALA A 51 -18.18 -14.98 -4.53
C ALA A 51 -19.38 -14.42 -5.32
N GLY A 52 -19.24 -14.14 -6.61
CA GLY A 52 -20.32 -13.62 -7.48
C GLY A 52 -20.62 -12.13 -7.30
N LEU A 53 -19.72 -11.37 -6.66
CA LEU A 53 -19.92 -9.92 -6.44
C LEU A 53 -19.70 -9.08 -7.71
N GLN A 54 -19.19 -9.67 -8.78
CA GLN A 54 -18.85 -8.97 -10.03
C GLN A 54 -18.06 -7.68 -9.80
N PRO A 55 -16.87 -7.76 -9.15
CA PRO A 55 -16.14 -6.57 -8.78
C PRO A 55 -15.59 -5.84 -10.00
N VAL A 56 -15.50 -4.50 -9.86
CA VAL A 56 -14.75 -3.65 -10.78
C VAL A 56 -13.48 -3.17 -10.09
N VAL A 57 -12.33 -3.37 -10.72
CA VAL A 57 -11.03 -2.88 -10.25
C VAL A 57 -10.69 -1.59 -11.00
N LEU A 58 -10.47 -0.51 -10.26
CA LEU A 58 -10.04 0.79 -10.79
C LEU A 58 -8.54 0.93 -10.52
N GLU A 59 -7.73 0.97 -11.58
CA GLU A 59 -6.27 1.06 -11.48
C GLU A 59 -5.74 2.15 -12.39
N ARG A 60 -4.92 3.04 -11.84
CA ARG A 60 -4.36 4.20 -12.58
C ARG A 60 -3.23 3.84 -13.54
N GLN A 61 -2.59 2.70 -13.33
CA GLN A 61 -1.45 2.21 -14.11
C GLN A 61 -1.72 0.76 -14.54
N LEU A 62 -0.66 0.00 -14.76
CA LEU A 62 -0.78 -1.45 -14.99
C LEU A 62 -1.04 -2.16 -13.65
N PRO A 63 -1.93 -3.16 -13.61
CA PRO A 63 -2.13 -3.98 -12.42
C PRO A 63 -0.83 -4.62 -11.93
N GLY A 64 -0.66 -4.68 -10.60
CA GLY A 64 0.54 -5.24 -9.96
C GLY A 64 1.08 -4.33 -8.85
N GLY A 65 0.86 -3.00 -8.96
CA GLY A 65 1.38 -2.05 -7.99
C GLY A 65 2.90 -2.18 -7.81
N GLN A 66 3.41 -2.02 -6.59
CA GLN A 66 4.85 -2.17 -6.30
C GLN A 66 5.39 -3.58 -6.59
N MET A 67 4.57 -4.61 -6.44
CA MET A 67 4.94 -5.99 -6.80
C MET A 67 5.34 -6.09 -8.28
N GLY A 68 4.58 -5.46 -9.18
CA GLY A 68 4.86 -5.47 -10.62
C GLY A 68 6.14 -4.71 -11.00
N LEU A 69 6.64 -3.84 -10.13
CA LEU A 69 7.90 -3.10 -10.33
C LEU A 69 9.11 -3.84 -9.73
N THR A 70 8.89 -4.89 -8.93
CA THR A 70 9.94 -5.67 -8.31
C THR A 70 10.54 -6.64 -9.31
N PHE A 71 11.87 -6.60 -9.47
CA PHE A 71 12.56 -7.43 -10.46
C PHE A 71 12.33 -8.92 -10.22
N PHE A 72 12.49 -9.36 -8.95
CA PHE A 72 12.36 -10.76 -8.59
C PHE A 72 11.82 -10.92 -7.17
N ILE A 73 10.91 -11.89 -6.95
CA ILE A 73 10.25 -12.17 -5.67
C ILE A 73 10.53 -13.61 -5.29
N GLU A 74 11.26 -13.81 -4.18
CA GLU A 74 11.64 -15.13 -3.67
C GLU A 74 10.80 -15.59 -2.47
N ASN A 75 10.05 -14.67 -1.87
CA ASN A 75 9.35 -14.88 -0.60
C ASN A 75 7.83 -14.99 -0.72
N PHE A 76 7.29 -15.16 -1.93
CA PHE A 76 5.88 -15.46 -2.11
C PHE A 76 5.65 -16.98 -2.18
N PRO A 77 4.83 -17.56 -1.27
CA PRO A 77 4.63 -19.01 -1.21
C PRO A 77 4.09 -19.61 -2.52
N GLY A 78 4.62 -20.75 -2.91
CA GLY A 78 4.21 -21.45 -4.13
C GLY A 78 5.17 -21.28 -5.30
N PHE A 79 6.23 -20.48 -5.14
CA PHE A 79 7.28 -20.25 -6.13
C PHE A 79 8.66 -20.60 -5.52
N PRO A 80 9.03 -21.89 -5.50
CA PRO A 80 10.26 -22.35 -4.84
C PRO A 80 11.54 -21.78 -5.46
N GLU A 81 11.48 -21.40 -6.73
CA GLU A 81 12.60 -20.77 -7.48
C GLU A 81 12.45 -19.25 -7.57
N GLY A 82 11.44 -18.67 -6.90
CA GLY A 82 11.07 -17.27 -7.07
C GLY A 82 10.32 -17.02 -8.38
N THR A 83 9.96 -15.75 -8.62
CA THR A 83 9.28 -15.31 -9.82
C THR A 83 9.50 -13.83 -10.08
N PRO A 84 9.58 -13.36 -11.34
CA PRO A 84 9.51 -11.94 -11.62
C PRO A 84 8.22 -11.32 -11.10
N GLY A 85 8.30 -10.12 -10.52
CA GLY A 85 7.13 -9.47 -9.94
C GLY A 85 6.03 -9.18 -10.97
N VAL A 86 6.42 -8.83 -12.20
CA VAL A 86 5.48 -8.61 -13.31
C VAL A 86 4.73 -9.89 -13.69
N ASP A 87 5.40 -11.05 -13.66
CA ASP A 87 4.76 -12.35 -13.99
C ASP A 87 3.75 -12.76 -12.92
N LEU A 88 4.07 -12.53 -11.64
CA LEU A 88 3.15 -12.77 -10.54
C LEU A 88 1.92 -11.86 -10.66
N ALA A 89 2.13 -10.58 -10.95
CA ALA A 89 1.05 -9.61 -11.15
C ALA A 89 0.11 -10.03 -12.28
N ASP A 90 0.66 -10.43 -13.43
CA ASP A 90 -0.12 -10.85 -14.60
C ASP A 90 -0.90 -12.15 -14.32
N ARG A 91 -0.29 -13.11 -13.66
CA ARG A 91 -0.98 -14.35 -13.22
C ARG A 91 -2.16 -14.07 -12.30
N MET A 92 -2.01 -13.17 -11.33
CA MET A 92 -3.09 -12.78 -10.43
C MET A 92 -4.20 -12.04 -11.17
N ARG A 93 -3.86 -11.14 -12.11
CA ARG A 93 -4.83 -10.45 -12.98
C ARG A 93 -5.63 -11.43 -13.84
N LEU A 94 -4.95 -12.31 -14.58
CA LEU A 94 -5.59 -13.35 -15.40
C LEU A 94 -6.48 -14.28 -14.55
N GLN A 95 -6.06 -14.57 -13.32
CA GLN A 95 -6.89 -15.36 -12.40
C GLN A 95 -8.17 -14.63 -12.02
N ALA A 96 -8.12 -13.30 -11.77
CA ALA A 96 -9.31 -12.50 -11.49
C ALA A 96 -10.25 -12.41 -12.69
N GLU A 97 -9.72 -12.21 -13.90
CA GLU A 97 -10.49 -12.15 -15.16
C GLU A 97 -11.28 -13.44 -15.43
N ARG A 98 -10.74 -14.61 -15.05
CA ARG A 98 -11.46 -15.91 -15.16
C ARG A 98 -12.76 -15.94 -14.35
N PHE A 99 -12.90 -15.08 -13.34
CA PHE A 99 -14.11 -14.96 -12.52
C PHE A 99 -14.98 -13.76 -12.90
N GLY A 100 -14.77 -13.19 -14.10
CA GLY A 100 -15.58 -12.11 -14.64
C GLY A 100 -15.30 -10.74 -14.01
N VAL A 101 -14.11 -10.54 -13.44
CA VAL A 101 -13.70 -9.24 -12.89
C VAL A 101 -13.40 -8.28 -14.04
N GLU A 102 -13.96 -7.08 -13.95
CA GLU A 102 -13.69 -5.99 -14.88
C GLU A 102 -12.54 -5.12 -14.35
N PHE A 103 -11.60 -4.78 -15.22
CA PHE A 103 -10.51 -3.84 -14.94
C PHE A 103 -10.72 -2.57 -15.75
N ARG A 104 -10.72 -1.41 -15.09
CA ARG A 104 -10.79 -0.10 -15.71
C ARG A 104 -9.54 0.70 -15.39
N ALA A 105 -8.86 1.17 -16.42
CA ALA A 105 -7.69 2.04 -16.29
C ALA A 105 -8.14 3.49 -16.09
N GLY A 106 -7.62 4.15 -15.06
CA GLY A 106 -7.92 5.56 -14.77
C GLY A 106 -7.71 5.93 -13.31
N VAL A 107 -7.91 7.20 -13.01
CA VAL A 107 -7.66 7.79 -11.69
C VAL A 107 -8.96 7.95 -10.91
N VAL A 108 -8.98 7.45 -9.68
CA VAL A 108 -10.03 7.78 -8.70
C VAL A 108 -9.64 9.09 -8.01
N ASN A 109 -10.48 10.12 -8.21
CA ASN A 109 -10.24 11.46 -7.68
C ASN A 109 -10.79 11.65 -6.25
N GLY A 110 -11.78 10.85 -5.85
CA GLY A 110 -12.39 10.92 -4.52
C GLY A 110 -13.48 9.89 -4.33
N ILE A 111 -13.87 9.73 -3.07
CA ILE A 111 -15.01 8.91 -2.65
C ILE A 111 -15.91 9.72 -1.73
N GLU A 112 -17.20 9.48 -1.76
CA GLU A 112 -18.20 10.17 -0.94
C GLU A 112 -19.30 9.19 -0.50
N PRO A 113 -19.61 9.06 0.80
CA PRO A 113 -20.77 8.32 1.26
C PRO A 113 -22.08 8.94 0.73
N ALA A 114 -22.96 8.13 0.16
CA ALA A 114 -24.22 8.55 -0.46
C ALA A 114 -25.40 7.68 0.01
N GLY A 115 -25.75 7.77 1.30
CA GLY A 115 -26.78 6.94 1.92
C GLY A 115 -26.28 5.51 2.09
N ASP A 116 -26.91 4.54 1.41
CA ASP A 116 -26.56 3.12 1.47
C ASP A 116 -25.50 2.72 0.43
N THR A 117 -24.99 3.68 -0.34
CA THR A 117 -23.94 3.50 -1.37
C THR A 117 -22.77 4.45 -1.12
N ILE A 118 -21.68 4.20 -1.83
CA ILE A 118 -20.52 5.08 -1.91
C ILE A 118 -20.40 5.55 -3.36
N ARG A 119 -20.32 6.86 -3.53
CA ARG A 119 -20.04 7.49 -4.81
C ARG A 119 -18.53 7.60 -5.02
N ILE A 120 -18.08 7.22 -6.22
CA ILE A 120 -16.66 7.18 -6.59
C ILE A 120 -16.48 8.09 -7.81
N SER A 121 -15.71 9.15 -7.66
CA SER A 121 -15.31 10.03 -8.78
C SER A 121 -14.13 9.37 -9.52
N PHE A 122 -14.40 8.85 -10.71
CA PHE A 122 -13.44 8.13 -11.53
C PHE A 122 -13.29 8.81 -12.88
N GLU A 123 -12.10 9.33 -13.21
CA GLU A 123 -11.88 10.17 -14.40
C GLU A 123 -12.92 11.30 -14.49
N GLN A 124 -13.79 11.23 -15.48
CA GLN A 124 -14.89 12.17 -15.70
C GLN A 124 -16.27 11.54 -15.39
N GLU A 125 -16.30 10.33 -14.87
CA GLU A 125 -17.52 9.59 -14.53
C GLU A 125 -17.71 9.51 -13.00
N THR A 126 -18.94 9.17 -12.63
CA THR A 126 -19.29 8.84 -11.25
C THR A 126 -19.83 7.42 -11.22
N LEU A 127 -19.19 6.57 -10.42
CA LEU A 127 -19.66 5.22 -10.14
C LEU A 127 -20.32 5.19 -8.77
N GLU A 128 -21.27 4.28 -8.58
CA GLU A 128 -21.85 3.98 -7.27
C GLU A 128 -21.58 2.53 -6.89
N ALA A 129 -21.23 2.31 -5.63
CA ALA A 129 -20.98 0.98 -5.09
C ALA A 129 -21.61 0.80 -3.71
N ARG A 130 -22.06 -0.43 -3.39
CA ARG A 130 -22.53 -0.80 -2.05
C ARG A 130 -21.37 -0.99 -1.07
N ALA A 131 -20.23 -1.47 -1.57
CA ALA A 131 -19.01 -1.60 -0.81
C ALA A 131 -17.80 -1.23 -1.69
N ILE A 132 -16.76 -0.65 -1.05
CA ILE A 132 -15.48 -0.39 -1.71
C ILE A 132 -14.32 -0.93 -0.88
N ILE A 133 -13.25 -1.32 -1.56
CA ILE A 133 -11.95 -1.61 -0.94
C ILE A 133 -10.95 -0.57 -1.45
N ILE A 134 -10.36 0.19 -0.52
CA ILE A 134 -9.21 1.03 -0.79
C ILE A 134 -7.96 0.16 -0.68
N ALA A 135 -7.35 -0.18 -1.82
CA ALA A 135 -6.17 -1.03 -1.95
C ALA A 135 -5.05 -0.31 -2.71
N THR A 136 -4.98 1.01 -2.56
CA THR A 136 -4.07 1.91 -3.27
C THR A 136 -2.61 1.80 -2.83
N GLY A 137 -2.36 1.08 -1.73
CA GLY A 137 -1.03 0.81 -1.22
C GLY A 137 -0.33 2.03 -0.60
N SER A 138 0.99 1.96 -0.60
CA SER A 138 1.88 3.01 -0.12
C SER A 138 2.98 3.27 -1.15
N ARG A 139 3.75 4.32 -0.95
CA ARG A 139 4.97 4.61 -1.70
C ARG A 139 6.12 4.84 -0.75
N TRP A 140 7.28 4.36 -1.11
CA TRP A 140 8.51 4.67 -0.40
C TRP A 140 8.84 6.15 -0.58
N ARG A 141 9.23 6.79 0.52
CA ARG A 141 9.75 8.15 0.47
C ARG A 141 11.16 8.10 -0.11
N PRO A 142 11.44 8.79 -1.23
CA PRO A 142 12.79 8.83 -1.77
C PRO A 142 13.70 9.72 -0.92
N LEU A 143 15.01 9.52 -1.05
CA LEU A 143 16.02 10.46 -0.54
C LEU A 143 16.00 11.77 -1.33
N GLY A 144 15.68 11.71 -2.61
CA GLY A 144 15.65 12.84 -3.53
C GLY A 144 17.04 13.28 -3.97
N VAL A 145 17.99 12.36 -4.05
CA VAL A 145 19.38 12.64 -4.43
C VAL A 145 19.70 12.15 -5.85
N PRO A 146 20.69 12.73 -6.54
CA PRO A 146 21.19 12.23 -7.81
C PRO A 146 21.56 10.74 -7.71
N GLY A 147 21.32 9.98 -8.80
CA GLY A 147 21.60 8.55 -8.89
C GLY A 147 20.52 7.66 -8.27
N GLU A 148 19.67 8.14 -7.34
CA GLU A 148 18.67 7.29 -6.67
C GLU A 148 17.70 6.63 -7.66
N LYS A 149 17.08 7.43 -8.51
CA LYS A 149 16.14 6.93 -9.52
C LYS A 149 16.82 6.08 -10.58
N GLU A 150 18.03 6.45 -10.98
CA GLU A 150 18.80 5.76 -12.00
C GLU A 150 19.16 4.34 -11.57
N TYR A 151 19.58 4.17 -10.31
CA TYR A 151 20.04 2.88 -9.79
C TYR A 151 18.96 2.13 -8.98
N THR A 152 17.69 2.57 -9.00
CA THR A 152 16.59 1.80 -8.41
C THR A 152 16.54 0.40 -9.03
N SER A 153 16.49 -0.65 -8.18
CA SER A 153 16.61 -2.08 -8.54
C SER A 153 17.97 -2.47 -9.15
N ARG A 154 18.95 -1.57 -9.14
CA ARG A 154 20.32 -1.81 -9.60
C ARG A 154 21.37 -1.42 -8.53
N GLY A 155 21.02 -1.65 -7.26
CA GLY A 155 21.82 -1.31 -6.09
C GLY A 155 21.10 -0.39 -5.12
N VAL A 156 20.07 0.37 -5.55
CA VAL A 156 19.15 1.08 -4.66
C VAL A 156 17.95 0.20 -4.41
N SER A 157 17.69 -0.10 -3.13
CA SER A 157 16.55 -0.87 -2.65
C SER A 157 15.77 -0.13 -1.57
N TYR A 158 14.50 -0.48 -1.42
CA TYR A 158 13.60 0.01 -0.36
C TYR A 158 13.07 -1.13 0.52
N CYS A 159 13.56 -2.37 0.32
CA CYS A 159 13.07 -3.56 1.03
C CYS A 159 14.22 -4.52 1.33
N ALA A 160 14.69 -4.55 2.58
CA ALA A 160 15.77 -5.46 2.99
C ALA A 160 15.34 -6.93 2.91
N THR A 161 14.09 -7.23 3.24
CA THR A 161 13.55 -8.59 3.17
C THR A 161 13.50 -9.13 1.74
N CYS A 162 13.33 -8.23 0.75
CA CYS A 162 13.28 -8.59 -0.67
C CYS A 162 14.67 -8.82 -1.25
N ASP A 163 15.56 -7.85 -1.05
CA ASP A 163 16.84 -7.76 -1.78
C ASP A 163 18.07 -8.09 -0.93
N GLY A 164 17.92 -8.16 0.40
CA GLY A 164 19.03 -8.41 1.33
C GLY A 164 19.87 -9.64 1.00
N PRO A 165 19.29 -10.81 0.66
CA PRO A 165 20.02 -12.00 0.30
C PRO A 165 21.01 -11.82 -0.88
N LEU A 166 20.74 -10.87 -1.81
CA LEU A 166 21.61 -10.56 -2.97
C LEU A 166 22.93 -9.92 -2.57
N TYR A 167 23.03 -9.40 -1.35
CA TYR A 167 24.22 -8.73 -0.82
C TYR A 167 25.00 -9.57 0.19
N ARG A 168 24.85 -10.88 0.15
CA ARG A 168 25.60 -11.79 1.02
C ARG A 168 27.11 -11.59 0.87
N GLY A 169 27.78 -11.33 2.02
CA GLY A 169 29.22 -11.13 2.07
C GLY A 169 29.74 -9.84 1.44
N LYS A 170 28.84 -8.84 1.22
CA LYS A 170 29.20 -7.53 0.71
C LYS A 170 28.90 -6.44 1.74
N PRO A 171 29.68 -5.33 1.76
CA PRO A 171 29.30 -4.16 2.54
C PRO A 171 28.09 -3.46 1.91
N ILE A 172 27.19 -2.94 2.73
CA ILE A 172 25.98 -2.22 2.26
C ILE A 172 25.67 -1.04 3.17
N ALA A 173 24.89 -0.11 2.66
CA ALA A 173 24.39 1.02 3.41
C ALA A 173 22.88 0.91 3.69
N VAL A 174 22.44 1.33 4.88
CA VAL A 174 21.05 1.58 5.24
C VAL A 174 20.91 3.05 5.59
N VAL A 175 20.00 3.76 4.94
CA VAL A 175 19.78 5.19 5.19
C VAL A 175 18.48 5.36 5.95
N GLY A 176 18.59 5.82 7.21
CA GLY A 176 17.41 6.02 8.06
C GLY A 176 17.76 6.22 9.53
N GLY A 177 16.77 6.02 10.41
CA GLY A 177 16.99 6.15 11.87
C GLY A 177 15.72 5.98 12.69
N SER A 178 14.62 5.48 12.07
CA SER A 178 13.40 5.01 12.74
C SER A 178 13.54 3.54 13.16
N ASP A 179 12.55 3.00 13.86
CA ASP A 179 12.46 1.57 14.18
C ASP A 179 12.66 0.73 12.93
N HIS A 180 11.91 1.01 11.87
CA HIS A 180 12.03 0.31 10.59
C HIS A 180 13.47 0.31 10.02
N ALA A 181 14.16 1.44 10.01
CA ALA A 181 15.53 1.51 9.48
C ALA A 181 16.51 0.66 10.31
N VAL A 182 16.34 0.61 11.63
CA VAL A 182 17.17 -0.18 12.53
C VAL A 182 16.85 -1.68 12.42
N GLU A 183 15.57 -2.04 12.30
CA GLU A 183 15.14 -3.42 12.05
C GLU A 183 15.69 -3.95 10.72
N GLU A 184 15.63 -3.15 9.64
CA GLU A 184 16.20 -3.49 8.34
C GLU A 184 17.72 -3.65 8.42
N ALA A 185 18.44 -2.77 9.16
CA ALA A 185 19.88 -2.89 9.37
C ALA A 185 20.26 -4.17 10.14
N LEU A 186 19.49 -4.51 11.19
CA LEU A 186 19.67 -5.76 11.95
C LEU A 186 19.38 -7.00 11.10
N PHE A 187 18.35 -6.93 10.25
CA PHE A 187 18.05 -8.02 9.32
C PHE A 187 19.16 -8.21 8.31
N LEU A 188 19.63 -7.14 7.68
CA LEU A 188 20.68 -7.15 6.67
C LEU A 188 22.04 -7.59 7.24
N ALA A 189 22.36 -7.31 8.50
CA ALA A 189 23.59 -7.76 9.17
C ALA A 189 23.73 -9.29 9.26
N ARG A 190 22.65 -10.05 8.97
CA ARG A 190 22.69 -11.52 8.87
C ARG A 190 23.31 -12.01 7.56
N TYR A 191 23.37 -11.16 6.54
CA TYR A 191 23.80 -11.49 5.19
C TYR A 191 25.06 -10.71 4.80
N ALA A 192 25.06 -9.42 5.07
CA ALA A 192 26.11 -8.50 4.68
C ALA A 192 27.41 -8.75 5.46
N GLU A 193 28.54 -8.41 4.86
CA GLU A 193 29.84 -8.34 5.54
C GLU A 193 29.82 -7.21 6.58
N ARG A 194 29.26 -6.06 6.21
CA ARG A 194 29.09 -4.88 7.05
C ARG A 194 27.89 -4.06 6.60
N VAL A 195 27.15 -3.52 7.57
CA VAL A 195 26.05 -2.60 7.36
C VAL A 195 26.43 -1.22 7.90
N TYR A 196 26.48 -0.22 7.03
CA TYR A 196 26.64 1.19 7.40
C TYR A 196 25.25 1.81 7.59
N LEU A 197 24.86 2.02 8.86
CA LEU A 197 23.59 2.72 9.18
C LEU A 197 23.83 4.24 9.16
N ILE A 198 23.45 4.87 8.07
CA ILE A 198 23.68 6.29 7.80
C ILE A 198 22.54 7.11 8.38
N HIS A 199 22.82 7.97 9.36
CA HIS A 199 21.83 8.82 9.98
C HIS A 199 22.27 10.30 10.05
N ARG A 200 21.39 11.20 9.58
CA ARG A 200 21.65 12.63 9.46
C ARG A 200 21.73 13.41 10.78
N ARG A 201 21.45 12.77 11.93
CA ARG A 201 21.49 13.36 13.26
C ARG A 201 22.46 12.56 14.13
N ASP A 202 22.65 13.01 15.37
CA ASP A 202 23.47 12.34 16.39
C ASP A 202 22.69 11.38 17.30
N GLN A 203 21.40 11.17 17.00
CA GLN A 203 20.53 10.25 17.75
C GLN A 203 19.52 9.59 16.81
N LEU A 204 19.35 8.28 16.92
CA LEU A 204 18.28 7.54 16.26
C LEU A 204 16.92 7.88 16.90
N ARG A 205 15.87 7.78 16.12
CA ARG A 205 14.49 7.88 16.60
C ARG A 205 13.91 6.52 16.99
N ALA A 206 14.61 5.45 16.68
CA ALA A 206 14.23 4.10 17.02
C ALA A 206 14.08 3.90 18.54
N THR A 207 13.31 2.88 18.93
CA THR A 207 13.14 2.48 20.33
C THR A 207 14.49 2.09 20.96
N LYS A 208 14.62 2.28 22.27
CA LYS A 208 15.88 2.00 22.98
C LYS A 208 16.35 0.56 22.84
N VAL A 209 15.43 -0.39 22.79
CA VAL A 209 15.74 -1.82 22.61
C VAL A 209 16.44 -2.04 21.26
N LEU A 210 15.85 -1.57 20.17
CA LEU A 210 16.43 -1.68 18.83
C LEU A 210 17.79 -0.98 18.72
N GLN A 211 17.92 0.20 19.34
CA GLN A 211 19.23 0.89 19.40
C GLN A 211 20.29 0.05 20.08
N GLN A 212 19.96 -0.58 21.24
CA GLN A 212 20.90 -1.44 21.97
C GLN A 212 21.31 -2.66 21.15
N GLU A 213 20.37 -3.31 20.46
CA GLU A 213 20.66 -4.43 19.59
C GLU A 213 21.57 -4.04 18.43
N ALA A 214 21.29 -2.90 17.77
CA ALA A 214 22.13 -2.42 16.67
C ALA A 214 23.55 -2.06 17.13
N PHE A 215 23.69 -1.37 18.27
CA PHE A 215 25.02 -1.00 18.82
C PHE A 215 25.82 -2.19 19.34
N ALA A 216 25.15 -3.26 19.78
CA ALA A 216 25.80 -4.48 20.20
C ALA A 216 26.21 -5.38 19.02
N ASN A 217 25.70 -5.13 17.82
CA ASN A 217 26.01 -5.95 16.65
C ASN A 217 27.31 -5.49 15.97
N PRO A 218 28.38 -6.31 15.97
CA PRO A 218 29.69 -5.92 15.39
C PRO A 218 29.63 -5.74 13.86
N GLY A 219 28.61 -6.26 13.19
CA GLY A 219 28.38 -6.10 11.76
C GLY A 219 27.74 -4.76 11.37
N ILE A 220 27.29 -3.95 12.36
CA ILE A 220 26.65 -2.66 12.10
C ILE A 220 27.56 -1.53 12.56
N GLU A 221 27.80 -0.59 11.66
CA GLU A 221 28.51 0.66 11.94
C GLU A 221 27.57 1.86 11.75
N VAL A 222 27.38 2.66 12.80
CA VAL A 222 26.48 3.82 12.72
C VAL A 222 27.28 5.06 12.30
N MET A 223 26.93 5.63 11.17
CA MET A 223 27.48 6.88 10.64
C MET A 223 26.58 8.05 11.07
N TRP A 224 26.97 8.72 12.14
CA TRP A 224 26.26 9.87 12.69
C TRP A 224 26.48 11.16 11.91
N ASN A 225 25.50 12.06 11.98
CA ASN A 225 25.55 13.36 11.32
C ASN A 225 25.89 13.25 9.83
N SER A 226 25.46 12.17 9.19
CA SER A 226 25.82 11.79 7.84
C SER A 226 24.56 11.74 6.96
N ALA A 227 24.59 12.48 5.85
CA ALA A 227 23.53 12.50 4.86
C ALA A 227 24.11 12.05 3.52
N VAL A 228 23.39 11.15 2.85
CA VAL A 228 23.70 10.81 1.45
C VAL A 228 23.37 12.03 0.60
N SER A 229 24.31 12.50 -0.21
CA SER A 229 24.12 13.60 -1.15
C SER A 229 24.07 13.14 -2.61
N GLU A 230 24.60 11.96 -2.90
CA GLU A 230 24.59 11.37 -4.24
C GLU A 230 24.78 9.84 -4.14
N ILE A 231 24.19 9.10 -5.06
CA ILE A 231 24.41 7.66 -5.25
C ILE A 231 25.25 7.49 -6.50
N LEU A 232 26.44 6.91 -6.32
CA LEU A 232 27.42 6.70 -7.38
C LEU A 232 27.23 5.33 -8.03
N GLY A 233 27.52 5.24 -9.32
CA GLY A 233 27.48 3.97 -10.04
C GLY A 233 28.31 4.00 -11.33
N ASP A 234 28.42 2.82 -11.94
CA ASP A 234 29.19 2.60 -13.17
C ASP A 234 28.33 2.66 -14.45
N GLY A 235 27.08 3.13 -14.32
CA GLY A 235 26.07 3.14 -15.38
C GLY A 235 25.21 1.86 -15.41
N GLN A 236 25.64 0.79 -14.73
CA GLN A 236 24.87 -0.45 -14.59
C GLN A 236 24.40 -0.66 -13.15
N PHE A 237 25.30 -0.52 -12.17
CA PHE A 237 25.03 -0.79 -10.76
C PHE A 237 25.62 0.31 -9.86
N VAL A 238 25.10 0.36 -8.62
CA VAL A 238 25.68 1.20 -7.56
C VAL A 238 27.10 0.72 -7.25
N THR A 239 28.03 1.70 -7.11
CA THR A 239 29.41 1.47 -6.69
C THR A 239 29.76 2.17 -5.37
N GLY A 240 28.94 3.15 -4.96
CA GLY A 240 29.19 3.89 -3.74
C GLY A 240 28.18 5.02 -3.48
N LEU A 241 28.46 5.77 -2.43
CA LEU A 241 27.67 6.91 -1.98
C LEU A 241 28.58 8.10 -1.70
N THR A 242 28.16 9.29 -2.08
CA THR A 242 28.73 10.52 -1.57
C THR A 242 28.03 10.89 -0.25
N ILE A 243 28.77 10.96 0.82
CA ILE A 243 28.29 11.25 2.18
C ILE A 243 28.75 12.65 2.56
N ARG A 244 27.81 13.50 3.00
CA ARG A 244 28.09 14.81 3.58
C ARG A 244 27.85 14.79 5.09
N ASN A 245 28.82 15.22 5.86
CA ASN A 245 28.65 15.45 7.30
C ASN A 245 27.77 16.67 7.51
N THR A 246 26.66 16.52 8.24
CA THR A 246 25.66 17.58 8.44
C THR A 246 26.08 18.66 9.45
N LYS A 247 27.22 18.47 10.17
CA LYS A 247 27.77 19.43 11.13
C LYS A 247 29.00 20.17 10.60
N THR A 248 29.84 19.48 9.84
CA THR A 248 31.11 20.03 9.34
C THR A 248 31.09 20.37 7.86
N ASP A 249 30.05 19.91 7.12
CA ASP A 249 29.94 19.96 5.67
C ASP A 249 31.04 19.19 4.91
N GLU A 250 31.88 18.44 5.63
CA GLU A 250 32.87 17.57 5.03
C GLU A 250 32.23 16.50 4.15
N VAL A 251 32.80 16.26 2.97
CA VAL A 251 32.31 15.30 2.00
C VAL A 251 33.28 14.13 1.91
N SER A 252 32.75 12.92 1.94
CA SER A 252 33.52 11.67 1.79
C SER A 252 32.77 10.70 0.88
N THR A 253 33.48 9.69 0.41
CA THR A 253 32.89 8.60 -0.39
C THR A 253 32.89 7.32 0.42
N LEU A 254 31.76 6.60 0.36
CA LEU A 254 31.58 5.27 0.92
C LEU A 254 31.39 4.27 -0.22
N GLU A 255 32.31 3.32 -0.38
CA GLU A 255 32.22 2.28 -1.40
C GLU A 255 31.31 1.15 -0.92
N VAL A 256 30.14 1.03 -1.54
CA VAL A 256 29.15 -0.02 -1.28
C VAL A 256 28.39 -0.34 -2.57
N PRO A 257 28.15 -1.63 -2.88
CA PRO A 257 27.36 -2.03 -4.06
C PRO A 257 25.85 -1.95 -3.86
N GLY A 258 25.39 -1.60 -2.65
CA GLY A 258 23.96 -1.51 -2.36
C GLY A 258 23.63 -0.52 -1.26
N VAL A 259 22.50 0.16 -1.43
CA VAL A 259 21.94 1.09 -0.46
C VAL A 259 20.44 0.82 -0.26
N PHE A 260 20.04 0.67 0.99
CA PHE A 260 18.66 0.46 1.41
C PHE A 260 18.10 1.77 1.97
N VAL A 261 17.09 2.32 1.30
CA VAL A 261 16.51 3.62 1.64
C VAL A 261 15.31 3.42 2.59
N CYS A 262 15.52 3.70 3.88
CA CYS A 262 14.54 3.47 4.96
C CYS A 262 14.14 4.80 5.63
N VAL A 263 13.75 5.80 4.82
CA VAL A 263 13.41 7.15 5.30
C VAL A 263 11.91 7.38 5.51
N GLY A 264 11.11 6.35 5.26
CA GLY A 264 9.67 6.31 5.54
C GLY A 264 8.83 5.79 4.38
N LEU A 265 7.57 5.52 4.70
CA LEU A 265 6.50 5.17 3.78
C LEU A 265 5.45 6.28 3.79
N GLU A 266 4.79 6.49 2.67
CA GLU A 266 3.65 7.37 2.52
C GLU A 266 2.47 6.57 1.96
N PRO A 267 1.34 6.47 2.70
CA PRO A 267 0.16 5.81 2.18
C PRO A 267 -0.45 6.63 1.04
N VAL A 268 -0.97 5.94 0.03
CA VAL A 268 -1.74 6.59 -1.05
C VAL A 268 -3.21 6.64 -0.61
N SER A 269 -3.50 7.48 0.36
CA SER A 269 -4.81 7.57 1.05
C SER A 269 -5.52 8.92 0.85
N GLU A 270 -5.00 9.78 -0.01
CA GLU A 270 -5.52 11.15 -0.20
C GLU A 270 -6.99 11.15 -0.63
N LEU A 271 -7.38 10.19 -1.46
CA LEU A 271 -8.78 10.04 -1.93
C LEU A 271 -9.79 9.78 -0.81
N ALA A 272 -9.33 9.29 0.34
CA ALA A 272 -10.16 8.97 1.51
C ALA A 272 -10.11 10.04 2.60
N ALA A 273 -9.42 11.16 2.34
CA ALA A 273 -9.29 12.27 3.29
C ALA A 273 -10.66 12.86 3.65
N GLY A 274 -10.96 12.95 4.96
CA GLY A 274 -12.24 13.46 5.44
C GLY A 274 -13.40 12.48 5.35
N VAL A 275 -13.18 11.28 4.78
CA VAL A 275 -14.19 10.22 4.69
C VAL A 275 -13.95 9.13 5.72
N VAL A 276 -12.70 8.74 5.93
CA VAL A 276 -12.30 7.71 6.90
C VAL A 276 -11.24 8.24 7.85
N ASP A 277 -11.15 7.62 9.02
CA ASP A 277 -10.10 7.93 9.99
C ASP A 277 -8.73 7.51 9.46
N ARG A 278 -7.73 8.38 9.66
CA ARG A 278 -6.33 8.14 9.32
C ARG A 278 -5.45 8.43 10.53
N ASP A 279 -4.37 7.69 10.66
CA ASP A 279 -3.38 7.95 11.70
C ASP A 279 -2.54 9.21 11.40
N GLN A 280 -1.62 9.56 12.31
CA GLN A 280 -0.77 10.74 12.17
C GLN A 280 0.16 10.71 10.95
N GLN A 281 0.39 9.53 10.37
CA GLN A 281 1.20 9.33 9.16
C GLN A 281 0.35 9.28 7.89
N GLY A 282 -0.97 9.31 8.01
CA GLY A 282 -1.93 9.28 6.92
C GLY A 282 -2.41 7.89 6.53
N PHE A 283 -1.98 6.82 7.22
CA PHE A 283 -2.50 5.47 6.96
C PHE A 283 -3.95 5.33 7.43
N ILE A 284 -4.76 4.59 6.68
CA ILE A 284 -6.17 4.37 6.99
C ILE A 284 -6.30 3.47 8.22
N VAL A 285 -7.01 3.93 9.24
CA VAL A 285 -7.30 3.14 10.44
C VAL A 285 -8.40 2.13 10.13
N VAL A 286 -8.14 0.86 10.45
CA VAL A 286 -9.09 -0.23 10.26
C VAL A 286 -9.20 -1.10 11.51
N ASP A 287 -10.32 -1.80 11.65
CA ASP A 287 -10.47 -2.84 12.65
C ASP A 287 -9.90 -4.21 12.17
N SER A 288 -10.02 -5.23 13.00
CA SER A 288 -9.56 -6.60 12.68
C SER A 288 -10.31 -7.26 11.50
N GLN A 289 -11.39 -6.65 11.02
CA GLN A 289 -12.15 -7.07 9.84
C GLN A 289 -11.90 -6.16 8.62
N LEU A 290 -10.87 -5.31 8.71
CA LEU A 290 -10.49 -4.33 7.69
C LEU A 290 -11.57 -3.29 7.35
N ARG A 291 -12.52 -3.06 8.28
CA ARG A 291 -13.53 -2.00 8.17
C ARG A 291 -12.91 -0.68 8.60
N THR A 292 -13.21 0.36 7.86
CA THR A 292 -12.86 1.74 8.24
C THR A 292 -13.95 2.35 9.13
N SER A 293 -13.79 3.61 9.52
CA SER A 293 -14.83 4.37 10.24
C SER A 293 -16.06 4.70 9.38
N ALA A 294 -15.97 4.58 8.04
CA ALA A 294 -17.10 4.81 7.14
C ALA A 294 -17.75 3.48 6.74
N LEU A 295 -19.09 3.44 6.80
CA LEU A 295 -19.88 2.27 6.46
C LEU A 295 -19.71 1.91 4.97
N GLY A 296 -19.47 0.61 4.69
CA GLY A 296 -19.27 0.11 3.33
C GLY A 296 -17.87 0.39 2.76
N VAL A 297 -17.00 1.10 3.50
CA VAL A 297 -15.63 1.40 3.10
C VAL A 297 -14.65 0.51 3.87
N PHE A 298 -13.84 -0.24 3.14
CA PHE A 298 -12.80 -1.13 3.64
C PHE A 298 -11.43 -0.69 3.14
N ALA A 299 -10.35 -1.03 3.85
CA ALA A 299 -9.01 -0.79 3.36
C ALA A 299 -8.13 -2.03 3.56
N ALA A 300 -7.28 -2.33 2.57
CA ALA A 300 -6.47 -3.54 2.52
C ALA A 300 -5.07 -3.28 1.96
N GLY A 301 -4.08 -3.99 2.48
CA GLY A 301 -2.67 -3.85 2.10
C GLY A 301 -2.01 -2.62 2.73
N ASP A 302 -0.97 -2.14 2.08
CA ASP A 302 -0.02 -1.17 2.64
C ASP A 302 -0.60 0.24 2.87
N VAL A 303 -1.83 0.51 2.44
CA VAL A 303 -2.52 1.78 2.69
C VAL A 303 -3.06 1.90 4.12
N ARG A 304 -3.22 0.77 4.83
CA ARG A 304 -3.78 0.75 6.18
C ARG A 304 -2.74 0.86 7.28
N SER A 305 -3.13 1.41 8.41
CA SER A 305 -2.31 1.48 9.62
C SER A 305 -1.96 0.07 10.13
N GLY A 306 -0.71 -0.11 10.57
CA GLY A 306 -0.21 -1.39 11.07
C GLY A 306 0.00 -2.47 10.01
N ALA A 307 -0.03 -2.14 8.72
CA ALA A 307 0.34 -3.09 7.67
C ALA A 307 1.84 -3.38 7.70
N TRP A 308 2.20 -4.64 7.46
CA TRP A 308 3.56 -5.01 7.11
C TRP A 308 3.66 -5.10 5.58
N PRO A 309 4.47 -4.24 4.91
CA PRO A 309 4.51 -4.15 3.45
C PRO A 309 5.14 -5.39 2.81
N GLN A 310 4.33 -6.41 2.54
CA GLN A 310 4.72 -7.63 1.86
C GLN A 310 3.60 -8.09 0.91
N VAL A 311 3.97 -8.73 -0.20
CA VAL A 311 3.00 -9.25 -1.17
C VAL A 311 2.01 -10.21 -0.52
N VAL A 312 2.50 -11.12 0.32
CA VAL A 312 1.69 -12.16 0.97
C VAL A 312 0.71 -11.56 2.00
N THR A 313 1.13 -10.57 2.79
CA THR A 313 0.26 -9.91 3.77
C THR A 313 -0.79 -9.05 3.11
N ALA A 314 -0.42 -8.31 2.05
CA ALA A 314 -1.36 -7.56 1.24
C ALA A 314 -2.40 -8.46 0.56
N ALA A 315 -1.98 -9.62 0.05
CA ALA A 315 -2.89 -10.62 -0.51
C ALA A 315 -3.85 -11.18 0.57
N ALA A 316 -3.36 -11.47 1.77
CA ALA A 316 -4.20 -11.92 2.89
C ALA A 316 -5.25 -10.88 3.27
N ASP A 317 -4.88 -9.60 3.30
CA ASP A 317 -5.81 -8.49 3.55
C ASP A 317 -6.91 -8.43 2.49
N GLY A 318 -6.57 -8.57 1.20
CA GLY A 318 -7.55 -8.58 0.11
C GLY A 318 -8.61 -9.67 0.28
N ALA A 319 -8.19 -10.87 0.66
CA ALA A 319 -9.09 -11.99 0.93
C ALA A 319 -9.98 -11.73 2.16
N LEU A 320 -9.41 -11.18 3.24
CA LEU A 320 -10.13 -10.86 4.48
C LEU A 320 -11.14 -9.74 4.26
N ALA A 321 -10.79 -8.70 3.50
CA ALA A 321 -11.70 -7.61 3.18
C ALA A 321 -12.95 -8.10 2.45
N VAL A 322 -12.80 -8.97 1.45
CA VAL A 322 -13.95 -9.56 0.75
C VAL A 322 -14.83 -10.39 1.68
N ARG A 323 -14.24 -11.22 2.55
CA ARG A 323 -15.01 -11.97 3.56
C ARG A 323 -15.84 -11.03 4.45
N SER A 324 -15.28 -9.91 4.82
CA SER A 324 -15.96 -8.91 5.66
C SER A 324 -17.08 -8.21 4.88
N ILE A 325 -16.85 -7.91 3.59
CA ILE A 325 -17.84 -7.33 2.69
C ILE A 325 -19.03 -8.26 2.48
N LEU A 326 -18.81 -9.56 2.28
CA LEU A 326 -19.91 -10.52 2.15
C LEU A 326 -20.84 -10.48 3.35
N ARG A 327 -20.29 -10.45 4.57
CA ARG A 327 -21.09 -10.32 5.81
C ARG A 327 -21.82 -8.97 5.89
N TYR A 328 -21.15 -7.90 5.47
CA TYR A 328 -21.76 -6.57 5.42
C TYR A 328 -22.94 -6.51 4.45
N LEU A 329 -22.78 -7.04 3.24
CA LEU A 329 -23.86 -7.07 2.22
C LEU A 329 -25.04 -7.97 2.60
N GLU A 330 -24.80 -9.02 3.36
CA GLU A 330 -25.83 -9.89 3.94
C GLU A 330 -26.56 -9.26 5.15
N GLY A 331 -26.13 -8.09 5.61
CA GLY A 331 -26.69 -7.43 6.79
C GLY A 331 -26.28 -8.02 8.15
N ILE A 332 -25.29 -8.91 8.17
CA ILE A 332 -24.79 -9.61 9.38
C ILE A 332 -23.78 -8.74 10.14
N ALA A 333 -23.22 -7.72 9.52
CA ALA A 333 -22.22 -6.82 10.09
C ALA A 333 -22.73 -5.37 10.12
N LYS A 334 -23.67 -5.12 11.03
CA LYS A 334 -24.07 -3.75 11.43
C LYS A 334 -23.28 -3.34 12.67
#